data_1d79f0ad844628b712f874f87b1fbbf5
#
_entry.id   1d79f0ad844628b712f874f87b1fbbf5
#
_cell.length_a   1.000
_cell.length_b   1.000
_cell.length_c   1.000
_cell.angle_alpha   90.00
_cell.angle_beta   90.00
_cell.angle_gamma   90.00
#
_symmetry.space_group_name_H-M   'P 1'
#
loop_
_entity.id
_entity.type
_entity.pdbx_description
1 polymer ?
#
loop_
_entity_poly.entity_id
_entity_poly.type
_entity_poly.pdbx_seq_one_letter_code
_entity_poly.pdbx_strand_id
1 'polypeptide(L)'
;HGSMFMNNLSMNYNLQQTENSLFSATFRLRSNSQPHWNYQGVLTNVADSDDKVDMIDRTKESWSRPSLDLYYQQGLKNKQLLVFNVVGTYNKEKSRRLYQESLQDELLTDINNNVLGDKYSLIGEAVYEKQFSKGNSLSFGLRHTQSFANNEYRNGHYYETDMNQGDTYVYGEYRGKVKKLDYRLGVGVTRSYYKQSGDDSYENYSFNPRLVLHYTLPGNSFVRWKSDISNASPSLGDLSAVEQIVDSLQIRRGNQNLKAYLRYHTELTYEWQKGIFYSNLWGAYDYQPNAIMDEKYQDGDKIVQTWD
;
A
#
# COMPACT_ATOMS: atom_id res chain seq x y z
N HIS A 1 0.67 27.42 10.81
CA HIS A 1 -0.19 27.71 9.64
C HIS A 1 0.21 26.87 8.46
N GLY A 2 -0.78 26.28 7.77
CA GLY A 2 -0.57 25.49 6.57
C GLY A 2 -1.64 25.77 5.53
N SER A 3 -1.30 25.55 4.26
CA SER A 3 -2.24 25.55 3.14
C SER A 3 -2.05 24.28 2.32
N MET A 4 -3.15 23.73 1.83
CA MET A 4 -3.13 22.52 1.02
C MET A 4 -4.10 22.67 -0.16
N PHE A 5 -3.62 22.34 -1.35
CA PHE A 5 -4.40 22.32 -2.58
C PHE A 5 -4.44 20.90 -3.13
N MET A 6 -5.64 20.36 -3.27
CA MET A 6 -5.83 19.03 -3.86
C MET A 6 -6.64 19.15 -5.14
N ASN A 7 -6.17 18.44 -6.18
CA ASN A 7 -6.89 18.32 -7.43
C ASN A 7 -7.15 16.85 -7.73
N ASN A 8 -8.35 16.57 -8.23
CA ASN A 8 -8.74 15.23 -8.63
C ASN A 8 -9.54 15.32 -9.94
N LEU A 9 -9.00 14.73 -10.99
CA LEU A 9 -9.65 14.59 -12.27
C LEU A 9 -9.84 13.10 -12.55
N SER A 10 -11.04 12.70 -12.99
CA SER A 10 -11.33 11.35 -13.42
C SER A 10 -12.11 11.37 -14.73
N MET A 11 -11.66 10.58 -15.69
CA MET A 11 -12.30 10.37 -16.98
C MET A 11 -12.53 8.89 -17.17
N ASN A 12 -13.75 8.49 -17.52
CA ASN A 12 -14.11 7.10 -17.79
C ASN A 12 -14.63 6.98 -19.21
N TYR A 13 -14.15 5.96 -19.91
CA TYR A 13 -14.65 5.55 -21.21
C TYR A 13 -15.05 4.09 -21.14
N ASN A 14 -16.27 3.77 -21.56
CA ASN A 14 -16.78 2.41 -21.61
C ASN A 14 -17.29 2.12 -23.00
N LEU A 15 -16.88 1.00 -23.56
CA LEU A 15 -17.30 0.51 -24.88
C LEU A 15 -17.78 -0.94 -24.75
N GLN A 16 -19.04 -1.14 -25.00
CA GLN A 16 -19.62 -2.48 -25.18
C GLN A 16 -19.72 -2.78 -26.67
N GLN A 17 -18.68 -3.45 -27.20
CA GLN A 17 -18.58 -3.74 -28.64
C GLN A 17 -19.57 -4.83 -29.06
N THR A 18 -19.84 -5.80 -28.20
CA THR A 18 -20.82 -6.87 -28.36
C THR A 18 -21.51 -7.16 -27.02
N GLU A 19 -22.58 -7.97 -27.03
CA GLU A 19 -23.21 -8.44 -25.78
C GLU A 19 -22.23 -9.19 -24.84
N ASN A 20 -21.15 -9.72 -25.40
CA ASN A 20 -20.16 -10.52 -24.70
C ASN A 20 -18.81 -9.84 -24.48
N SER A 21 -18.62 -8.60 -24.94
CA SER A 21 -17.35 -7.89 -24.79
C SER A 21 -17.54 -6.51 -24.18
N LEU A 22 -16.72 -6.18 -23.21
CA LEU A 22 -16.67 -4.89 -22.54
C LEU A 22 -15.23 -4.41 -22.49
N PHE A 23 -14.99 -3.19 -22.95
CA PHE A 23 -13.76 -2.46 -22.73
C PHE A 23 -14.05 -1.23 -21.87
N SER A 24 -13.20 -0.99 -20.87
CA SER A 24 -13.25 0.22 -20.05
C SER A 24 -11.86 0.82 -19.92
N ALA A 25 -11.78 2.14 -20.05
CA ALA A 25 -10.57 2.90 -19.79
C ALA A 25 -10.86 4.01 -18.78
N THR A 26 -10.12 4.05 -17.70
CA THR A 26 -10.25 5.09 -16.67
C THR A 26 -8.92 5.81 -16.50
N PHE A 27 -8.91 7.09 -16.83
CA PHE A 27 -7.80 7.98 -16.51
C PHE A 27 -8.11 8.72 -15.22
N ARG A 28 -7.14 8.77 -14.29
CA ARG A 28 -7.21 9.58 -13.07
C ARG A 28 -5.94 10.39 -12.92
N LEU A 29 -6.12 11.66 -12.60
CA LEU A 29 -5.03 12.53 -12.19
C LEU A 29 -5.35 13.06 -10.79
N ARG A 30 -4.50 12.73 -9.84
CA ARG A 30 -4.54 13.28 -8.49
C ARG A 30 -3.28 14.06 -8.24
N SER A 31 -3.41 15.24 -7.66
CA SER A 31 -2.25 16.02 -7.23
C SER A 31 -2.54 16.72 -5.92
N ASN A 32 -1.49 16.91 -5.15
CA ASN A 32 -1.49 17.68 -3.92
C ASN A 32 -0.33 18.67 -3.96
N SER A 33 -0.57 19.86 -3.44
CA SER A 33 0.47 20.85 -3.20
C SER A 33 0.24 21.48 -1.84
N GLN A 34 1.23 21.37 -0.99
CA GLN A 34 1.30 21.94 0.34
C GLN A 34 2.47 22.91 0.39
N PRO A 35 2.28 24.14 -0.13
CA PRO A 35 3.37 25.09 -0.33
C PRO A 35 3.90 25.65 0.98
N HIS A 36 3.11 25.59 2.06
CA HIS A 36 3.47 26.13 3.36
C HIS A 36 2.90 25.25 4.46
N TRP A 37 3.78 24.67 5.23
CA TRP A 37 3.48 24.04 6.51
C TRP A 37 4.55 24.51 7.49
N ASN A 38 4.20 25.46 8.35
CA ASN A 38 5.12 26.08 9.30
C ASN A 38 4.71 25.73 10.71
N TYR A 39 5.61 25.14 11.44
CA TYR A 39 5.51 24.91 12.87
C TYR A 39 6.61 25.72 13.57
N GLN A 40 6.26 26.34 14.70
CA GLN A 40 7.19 27.03 15.59
C GLN A 40 6.92 26.57 17.02
N GLY A 41 7.94 26.28 17.77
CA GLY A 41 7.84 25.81 19.14
C GLY A 41 9.07 26.12 19.94
N VAL A 42 9.02 25.75 21.20
CA VAL A 42 10.13 25.88 22.14
C VAL A 42 10.40 24.49 22.70
N LEU A 43 11.64 24.05 22.59
CA LEU A 43 12.12 22.83 23.23
C LEU A 43 12.67 23.20 24.60
N THR A 44 12.23 22.50 25.62
CA THR A 44 12.72 22.65 26.99
C THR A 44 13.32 21.36 27.46
N ASN A 45 14.50 21.44 28.10
CA ASN A 45 15.05 20.29 28.79
C ASN A 45 14.27 20.07 30.09
N VAL A 46 13.78 18.85 30.31
CA VAL A 46 13.01 18.50 31.52
C VAL A 46 13.87 18.60 32.79
N ALA A 47 15.18 18.39 32.66
CA ALA A 47 16.13 18.46 33.76
C ALA A 47 16.63 19.89 34.07
N ASP A 48 16.59 20.78 33.08
CA ASP A 48 17.00 22.18 33.19
C ASP A 48 16.04 23.07 32.39
N SER A 49 15.10 23.70 33.08
CA SER A 49 14.01 24.47 32.46
C SER A 49 14.46 25.85 31.96
N ASP A 50 15.68 26.27 32.24
CA ASP A 50 16.17 27.59 31.89
C ASP A 50 16.70 27.65 30.44
N ASP A 51 17.10 26.52 29.89
CA ASP A 51 17.50 26.42 28.49
C ASP A 51 16.28 26.19 27.59
N LYS A 52 15.83 27.28 26.97
CA LYS A 52 14.74 27.30 25.98
C LYS A 52 15.31 27.43 24.59
N VAL A 53 15.20 26.35 23.82
CA VAL A 53 15.64 26.32 22.42
C VAL A 53 14.42 26.62 21.53
N ASP A 54 14.48 27.69 20.77
CA ASP A 54 13.46 28.00 19.76
C ASP A 54 13.61 27.07 18.57
N MET A 55 12.47 26.53 18.08
CA MET A 55 12.42 25.60 16.99
C MET A 55 11.52 26.10 15.87
N ILE A 56 12.01 26.00 14.64
CA ILE A 56 11.25 26.29 13.40
C ILE A 56 11.30 25.04 12.52
N ASP A 57 10.13 24.55 12.12
CA ASP A 57 10.00 23.49 11.12
C ASP A 57 9.10 23.97 9.97
N ARG A 58 9.68 24.06 8.77
CA ARG A 58 8.99 24.51 7.56
C ARG A 58 9.06 23.42 6.51
N THR A 59 7.89 22.91 6.13
CA THR A 59 7.78 21.87 5.12
C THR A 59 6.99 22.38 3.91
N LYS A 60 7.47 22.02 2.72
CA LYS A 60 6.79 22.19 1.43
C LYS A 60 6.73 20.85 0.75
N GLU A 61 5.54 20.41 0.39
CA GLU A 61 5.34 19.14 -0.26
C GLU A 61 4.45 19.27 -1.47
N SER A 62 4.73 18.50 -2.48
CA SER A 62 3.84 18.36 -3.63
C SER A 62 4.00 17.00 -4.25
N TRP A 63 2.91 16.45 -4.72
CA TRP A 63 2.93 15.23 -5.52
C TRP A 63 1.89 15.26 -6.63
N SER A 64 2.17 14.54 -7.69
CA SER A 64 1.27 14.33 -8.82
C SER A 64 1.26 12.86 -9.19
N ARG A 65 0.05 12.30 -9.35
CA ARG A 65 -0.15 10.87 -9.59
C ARG A 65 -1.18 10.62 -10.71
N PRO A 66 -0.78 10.73 -11.98
CA PRO A 66 -1.58 10.22 -13.07
C PRO A 66 -1.62 8.69 -13.04
N SER A 67 -2.76 8.11 -13.39
CA SER A 67 -2.93 6.67 -13.58
C SER A 67 -3.89 6.39 -14.73
N LEU A 68 -3.62 5.30 -15.44
CA LEU A 68 -4.48 4.77 -16.49
C LEU A 68 -4.82 3.32 -16.15
N ASP A 69 -6.11 3.03 -16.09
CA ASP A 69 -6.67 1.71 -15.79
C ASP A 69 -7.43 1.24 -17.04
N LEU A 70 -6.98 0.15 -17.63
CA LEU A 70 -7.55 -0.47 -18.81
C LEU A 70 -8.12 -1.83 -18.43
N TYR A 71 -9.39 -2.01 -18.64
CA TYR A 71 -10.12 -3.25 -18.38
C TYR A 71 -10.71 -3.78 -19.68
N TYR A 72 -10.53 -5.06 -19.95
CA TYR A 72 -11.15 -5.76 -21.05
C TYR A 72 -11.74 -7.08 -20.57
N GLN A 73 -12.99 -7.32 -20.95
CA GLN A 73 -13.71 -8.55 -20.64
C GLN A 73 -14.25 -9.13 -21.93
N GLN A 74 -14.11 -10.45 -22.11
CA GLN A 74 -14.64 -11.20 -23.24
C GLN A 74 -15.35 -12.48 -22.76
N GLY A 75 -16.63 -12.54 -22.96
CA GLY A 75 -17.41 -13.77 -22.86
C GLY A 75 -17.13 -14.69 -24.04
N LEU A 76 -16.78 -15.94 -23.76
CA LEU A 76 -16.54 -16.96 -24.75
C LEU A 76 -17.69 -17.98 -24.78
N LYS A 77 -17.67 -18.88 -25.77
CA LYS A 77 -18.64 -19.99 -25.84
C LYS A 77 -18.59 -20.86 -24.59
N ASN A 78 -19.70 -21.58 -24.31
CA ASN A 78 -19.79 -22.50 -23.20
C ASN A 78 -19.56 -21.89 -21.81
N LYS A 79 -20.06 -20.65 -21.57
CA LYS A 79 -20.00 -19.95 -20.27
C LYS A 79 -18.56 -19.77 -19.76
N GLN A 80 -17.68 -19.39 -20.63
CA GLN A 80 -16.30 -19.02 -20.29
C GLN A 80 -16.15 -17.50 -20.34
N LEU A 81 -15.23 -16.98 -19.56
CA LEU A 81 -14.92 -15.55 -19.45
C LEU A 81 -13.40 -15.36 -19.42
N LEU A 82 -12.93 -14.40 -20.20
CA LEU A 82 -11.57 -13.87 -20.09
C LEU A 82 -11.66 -12.43 -19.61
N VAL A 83 -10.82 -12.08 -18.67
CA VAL A 83 -10.67 -10.72 -18.15
C VAL A 83 -9.20 -10.34 -18.19
N PHE A 84 -8.92 -9.14 -18.69
CA PHE A 84 -7.60 -8.51 -18.65
C PHE A 84 -7.73 -7.15 -17.99
N ASN A 85 -6.83 -6.88 -17.06
CA ASN A 85 -6.71 -5.59 -16.42
C ASN A 85 -5.26 -5.12 -16.45
N VAL A 86 -5.03 -3.87 -16.88
CA VAL A 86 -3.70 -3.25 -16.89
C VAL A 86 -3.81 -1.87 -16.27
N VAL A 87 -3.05 -1.64 -15.19
CA VAL A 87 -3.01 -0.34 -14.50
C VAL A 87 -1.59 0.21 -14.54
N GLY A 88 -1.42 1.34 -15.21
CA GLY A 88 -0.18 2.11 -15.18
C GLY A 88 -0.33 3.31 -14.23
N THR A 89 0.64 3.54 -13.36
CA THR A 89 0.69 4.69 -12.45
C THR A 89 2.08 5.31 -12.46
N TYR A 90 2.13 6.63 -12.56
CA TYR A 90 3.33 7.41 -12.30
C TYR A 90 3.11 8.27 -11.07
N ASN A 91 4.07 8.35 -10.17
CA ASN A 91 4.04 9.22 -9.01
C ASN A 91 5.30 10.07 -9.00
N LYS A 92 5.12 11.39 -9.04
CA LYS A 92 6.19 12.36 -8.83
C LYS A 92 5.96 13.08 -7.54
N GLU A 93 6.97 13.05 -6.67
CA GLU A 93 6.90 13.62 -5.33
C GLU A 93 8.08 14.56 -5.09
N LYS A 94 7.81 15.68 -4.43
CA LYS A 94 8.81 16.66 -4.02
C LYS A 94 8.52 17.06 -2.59
N SER A 95 9.53 16.94 -1.74
CA SER A 95 9.50 17.42 -0.36
C SER A 95 10.72 18.28 -0.09
N ARG A 96 10.49 19.40 0.57
CA ARG A 96 11.54 20.27 1.09
C ARG A 96 11.21 20.61 2.52
N ARG A 97 12.14 20.33 3.42
CA ARG A 97 12.02 20.63 4.84
C ARG A 97 13.20 21.45 5.29
N LEU A 98 12.91 22.58 5.95
CA LEU A 98 13.87 23.39 6.70
C LEU A 98 13.54 23.23 8.18
N TYR A 99 14.48 22.70 8.95
CA TYR A 99 14.38 22.57 10.40
C TYR A 99 15.54 23.30 11.05
N GLN A 100 15.24 24.18 11.99
CA GLN A 100 16.24 25.03 12.68
C GLN A 100 15.96 25.04 14.17
N GLU A 101 17.02 24.97 14.95
CA GLU A 101 17.03 25.19 16.41
C GLU A 101 17.95 26.34 16.73
N SER A 102 17.53 27.24 17.61
CA SER A 102 18.33 28.39 18.07
C SER A 102 18.18 28.63 19.57
N LEU A 103 19.27 29.00 20.20
CA LEU A 103 19.33 29.39 21.61
C LEU A 103 19.82 30.86 21.68
N GLN A 104 19.00 31.73 22.23
CA GLN A 104 19.32 33.19 22.36
C GLN A 104 19.79 33.79 21.02
N ASP A 105 19.08 33.50 19.93
CA ASP A 105 19.39 33.90 18.54
C ASP A 105 20.67 33.23 17.93
N GLU A 106 21.38 32.37 18.65
CA GLU A 106 22.46 31.58 18.10
C GLU A 106 21.90 30.29 17.46
N LEU A 107 22.25 30.04 16.18
CA LEU A 107 21.78 28.88 15.44
C LEU A 107 22.56 27.63 15.88
N LEU A 108 21.85 26.67 16.50
CA LEU A 108 22.43 25.41 16.97
C LEU A 108 22.35 24.32 15.90
N THR A 109 21.23 24.28 15.16
CA THR A 109 20.92 23.24 14.18
C THR A 109 20.29 23.85 12.95
N ASP A 110 20.77 23.50 11.76
CA ASP A 110 20.21 23.90 10.46
C ASP A 110 20.15 22.70 9.52
N ILE A 111 18.96 22.16 9.35
CA ILE A 111 18.71 20.97 8.52
C ILE A 111 17.89 21.38 7.32
N ASN A 112 18.42 21.19 6.12
CA ASN A 112 17.73 21.46 4.86
C ASN A 112 17.64 20.18 4.02
N ASN A 113 16.53 19.48 4.15
CA ASN A 113 16.28 18.24 3.43
C ASN A 113 15.43 18.52 2.20
N ASN A 114 15.94 18.12 1.03
CA ASN A 114 15.18 18.12 -0.22
C ASN A 114 15.12 16.69 -0.75
N VAL A 115 13.92 16.22 -1.01
CA VAL A 115 13.67 14.89 -1.57
C VAL A 115 12.88 15.03 -2.87
N LEU A 116 13.37 14.40 -3.92
CA LEU A 116 12.68 14.24 -5.19
C LEU A 116 12.47 12.73 -5.39
N GLY A 117 11.23 12.33 -5.61
CA GLY A 117 10.88 10.93 -5.85
C GLY A 117 10.10 10.79 -7.15
N ASP A 118 10.54 9.84 -7.97
CA ASP A 118 9.85 9.40 -9.17
C ASP A 118 9.57 7.90 -9.04
N LYS A 119 8.28 7.51 -9.14
CA LYS A 119 7.88 6.10 -9.09
C LYS A 119 6.97 5.74 -10.24
N TYR A 120 7.31 4.69 -10.95
CA TYR A 120 6.51 4.05 -11.98
C TYR A 120 5.98 2.72 -11.46
N SER A 121 4.72 2.42 -11.72
CA SER A 121 4.14 1.12 -11.40
C SER A 121 3.25 0.63 -12.52
N LEU A 122 3.41 -0.63 -12.87
CA LEU A 122 2.57 -1.34 -13.83
C LEU A 122 2.01 -2.58 -13.17
N ILE A 123 0.69 -2.72 -13.23
CA ILE A 123 -0.03 -3.93 -12.80
C ILE A 123 -0.66 -4.54 -14.05
N GLY A 124 -0.42 -5.81 -14.28
CA GLY A 124 -1.10 -6.61 -15.28
C GLY A 124 -1.80 -7.79 -14.63
N GLU A 125 -3.07 -8.02 -14.95
CA GLU A 125 -3.83 -9.18 -14.48
C GLU A 125 -4.59 -9.82 -15.64
N ALA A 126 -4.55 -11.15 -15.69
CA ALA A 126 -5.33 -11.95 -16.61
C ALA A 126 -6.08 -13.01 -15.81
N VAL A 127 -7.40 -13.13 -16.05
CA VAL A 127 -8.26 -14.11 -15.38
C VAL A 127 -9.04 -14.90 -16.43
N TYR A 128 -9.03 -16.19 -16.29
CA TYR A 128 -9.93 -17.10 -17.01
C TYR A 128 -10.92 -17.69 -16.02
N GLU A 129 -12.21 -17.63 -16.33
CA GLU A 129 -13.26 -18.25 -15.56
C GLU A 129 -14.09 -19.21 -16.44
N LYS A 130 -14.40 -20.36 -15.90
CA LYS A 130 -15.34 -21.34 -16.47
C LYS A 130 -16.49 -21.54 -15.51
N GLN A 131 -17.71 -21.22 -15.96
CA GLN A 131 -18.92 -21.56 -15.24
C GLN A 131 -19.43 -22.93 -15.65
N PHE A 132 -19.79 -23.72 -14.65
CA PHE A 132 -20.40 -25.04 -14.82
C PHE A 132 -21.91 -24.94 -14.63
N SER A 133 -22.60 -26.06 -14.80
CA SER A 133 -24.00 -26.17 -14.41
C SER A 133 -24.21 -25.98 -12.91
N LYS A 134 -25.33 -25.43 -12.48
CA LYS A 134 -25.71 -25.22 -11.07
C LYS A 134 -24.96 -24.12 -10.32
N GLY A 135 -24.39 -23.14 -11.02
CA GLY A 135 -23.81 -21.96 -10.38
C GLY A 135 -22.38 -22.16 -9.82
N ASN A 136 -21.74 -23.27 -10.17
CA ASN A 136 -20.34 -23.50 -9.81
C ASN A 136 -19.42 -22.87 -10.86
N SER A 137 -18.26 -22.33 -10.45
CA SER A 137 -17.24 -21.82 -11.36
C SER A 137 -15.85 -22.18 -10.88
N LEU A 138 -14.92 -22.24 -11.84
CA LEU A 138 -13.50 -22.39 -11.61
C LEU A 138 -12.78 -21.24 -12.31
N SER A 139 -11.94 -20.54 -11.59
CA SER A 139 -11.17 -19.41 -12.09
C SER A 139 -9.69 -19.65 -11.91
N PHE A 140 -8.90 -19.20 -12.87
CA PHE A 140 -7.44 -19.13 -12.79
C PHE A 140 -7.00 -17.72 -13.12
N GLY A 141 -6.09 -17.18 -12.34
CA GLY A 141 -5.58 -15.84 -12.51
C GLY A 141 -4.07 -15.75 -12.38
N LEU A 142 -3.51 -14.83 -13.14
CA LEU A 142 -2.13 -14.37 -13.04
C LEU A 142 -2.14 -12.87 -12.88
N ARG A 143 -1.50 -12.36 -11.85
CA ARG A 143 -1.28 -10.92 -11.63
C ARG A 143 0.21 -10.67 -11.44
N HIS A 144 0.70 -9.65 -12.14
CA HIS A 144 2.07 -9.17 -11.94
C HIS A 144 2.03 -7.67 -11.67
N THR A 145 2.74 -7.25 -10.64
CA THR A 145 2.97 -5.85 -10.29
C THR A 145 4.46 -5.58 -10.39
N GLN A 146 4.85 -4.57 -11.17
CA GLN A 146 6.21 -4.10 -11.29
C GLN A 146 6.28 -2.64 -10.90
N SER A 147 7.20 -2.28 -10.01
CA SER A 147 7.45 -0.90 -9.59
C SER A 147 8.92 -0.56 -9.69
N PHE A 148 9.21 0.64 -10.18
CA PHE A 148 10.52 1.25 -10.20
C PHE A 148 10.42 2.58 -9.48
N ALA A 149 11.33 2.86 -8.57
CA ALA A 149 11.43 4.15 -7.89
C ALA A 149 12.86 4.66 -7.94
N ASN A 150 12.99 5.94 -8.27
CA ASN A 150 14.22 6.70 -8.15
C ASN A 150 13.99 7.80 -7.13
N ASN A 151 14.84 7.90 -6.12
CA ASN A 151 14.78 8.94 -5.11
C ASN A 151 16.11 9.68 -5.03
N GLU A 152 16.06 11.00 -5.16
CA GLU A 152 17.18 11.90 -4.94
C GLU A 152 17.02 12.60 -3.59
N TYR A 153 18.06 12.55 -2.77
CA TYR A 153 18.12 13.18 -1.45
C TYR A 153 19.24 14.21 -1.45
N ARG A 154 18.95 15.41 -0.95
CA ARG A 154 19.91 16.51 -0.79
C ARG A 154 19.78 17.10 0.60
N ASN A 155 20.65 16.71 1.51
CA ASN A 155 20.70 17.12 2.91
C ASN A 155 22.16 17.43 3.34
N GLY A 156 22.83 18.34 2.64
CA GLY A 156 24.28 18.57 2.78
C GLY A 156 25.11 17.64 1.90
N HIS A 157 24.64 16.43 1.65
CA HIS A 157 25.20 15.47 0.70
C HIS A 157 24.12 15.08 -0.32
N TYR A 158 24.56 14.62 -1.49
CA TYR A 158 23.69 14.11 -2.55
C TYR A 158 23.70 12.58 -2.50
N TYR A 159 22.50 12.00 -2.43
CA TYR A 159 22.29 10.55 -2.53
C TYR A 159 21.20 10.28 -3.55
N GLU A 160 21.41 9.27 -4.38
CA GLU A 160 20.43 8.77 -5.33
C GLU A 160 20.26 7.27 -5.13
N THR A 161 19.02 6.83 -5.10
CA THR A 161 18.67 5.40 -4.92
C THR A 161 17.69 4.95 -5.99
N ASP A 162 18.06 3.89 -6.72
CA ASP A 162 17.17 3.19 -7.62
C ASP A 162 16.66 1.92 -6.94
N MET A 163 15.34 1.75 -6.98
CA MET A 163 14.67 0.61 -6.38
C MET A 163 13.76 -0.08 -7.40
N ASN A 164 13.79 -1.39 -7.40
CA ASN A 164 13.00 -2.25 -8.26
C ASN A 164 12.25 -3.27 -7.40
N GLN A 165 10.94 -3.31 -7.52
CA GLN A 165 10.07 -4.25 -6.78
C GLN A 165 9.11 -4.93 -7.75
N GLY A 166 8.98 -6.25 -7.64
CA GLY A 166 8.07 -7.04 -8.45
C GLY A 166 7.34 -8.09 -7.61
N ASP A 167 6.00 -8.15 -7.76
CA ASP A 167 5.17 -9.19 -7.15
C ASP A 167 4.41 -9.94 -8.25
N THR A 168 4.57 -11.26 -8.29
CA THR A 168 3.85 -12.13 -9.21
C THR A 168 2.96 -13.08 -8.42
N TYR A 169 1.66 -13.03 -8.65
CA TYR A 169 0.65 -13.85 -7.99
C TYR A 169 -0.06 -14.73 -9.00
N VAL A 170 0.02 -16.04 -8.80
CA VAL A 170 -0.70 -17.05 -9.58
C VAL A 170 -1.69 -17.73 -8.65
N TYR A 171 -2.94 -17.85 -9.07
CA TYR A 171 -3.98 -18.42 -8.24
C TYR A 171 -5.03 -19.21 -9.01
N GLY A 172 -5.69 -20.12 -8.28
CA GLY A 172 -6.90 -20.79 -8.70
C GLY A 172 -7.98 -20.67 -7.63
N GLU A 173 -9.21 -20.49 -8.05
CA GLU A 173 -10.36 -20.37 -7.15
C GLU A 173 -11.53 -21.22 -7.68
N TYR A 174 -12.10 -22.04 -6.82
CA TYR A 174 -13.33 -22.75 -7.08
C TYR A 174 -14.46 -22.13 -6.24
N ARG A 175 -15.56 -21.76 -6.92
CA ARG A 175 -16.79 -21.31 -6.30
C ARG A 175 -17.87 -22.35 -6.50
N GLY A 176 -18.59 -22.70 -5.45
CA GLY A 176 -19.67 -23.65 -5.50
C GLY A 176 -20.84 -23.29 -4.62
N LYS A 177 -21.98 -23.95 -4.90
CA LYS A 177 -23.21 -23.79 -4.12
C LYS A 177 -23.82 -25.17 -3.86
N VAL A 178 -24.09 -25.45 -2.58
CA VAL A 178 -24.81 -26.65 -2.15
C VAL A 178 -25.95 -26.24 -1.23
N LYS A 179 -27.20 -26.33 -1.74
CA LYS A 179 -28.40 -25.88 -1.01
C LYS A 179 -28.27 -24.41 -0.57
N LYS A 180 -28.15 -24.18 0.73
CA LYS A 180 -28.05 -22.85 1.36
C LYS A 180 -26.60 -22.42 1.63
N LEU A 181 -25.63 -23.24 1.30
CA LEU A 181 -24.22 -22.97 1.49
C LEU A 181 -23.60 -22.56 0.14
N ASP A 182 -23.16 -21.32 0.03
CA ASP A 182 -22.25 -20.84 -1.00
C ASP A 182 -20.82 -20.89 -0.44
N TYR A 183 -19.87 -21.45 -1.19
CA TYR A 183 -18.49 -21.55 -0.75
C TYR A 183 -17.53 -21.18 -1.86
N ARG A 184 -16.36 -20.64 -1.44
CA ARG A 184 -15.28 -20.25 -2.31
C ARG A 184 -13.97 -20.76 -1.70
N LEU A 185 -13.24 -21.55 -2.47
CA LEU A 185 -11.95 -22.13 -2.10
C LEU A 185 -10.91 -21.62 -3.07
N GLY A 186 -9.93 -20.89 -2.59
CA GLY A 186 -8.84 -20.34 -3.39
C GLY A 186 -7.49 -20.82 -2.87
N VAL A 187 -6.57 -21.00 -3.79
CA VAL A 187 -5.16 -21.22 -3.50
C VAL A 187 -4.32 -20.41 -4.46
N GLY A 188 -3.22 -19.87 -3.98
CA GLY A 188 -2.31 -19.11 -4.81
C GLY A 188 -0.90 -19.10 -4.26
N VAL A 189 0.03 -18.67 -5.09
CA VAL A 189 1.44 -18.47 -4.74
C VAL A 189 1.85 -17.08 -5.19
N THR A 190 2.46 -16.33 -4.29
CA THR A 190 3.06 -15.03 -4.57
C THR A 190 4.58 -15.18 -4.57
N ARG A 191 5.23 -14.71 -5.64
CA ARG A 191 6.66 -14.44 -5.70
C ARG A 191 6.86 -12.95 -5.51
N SER A 192 7.59 -12.55 -4.47
CA SER A 192 7.98 -11.16 -4.21
C SER A 192 9.47 -10.99 -4.49
N TYR A 193 9.81 -9.98 -5.25
CA TYR A 193 11.17 -9.60 -5.62
C TYR A 193 11.43 -8.15 -5.28
N TYR A 194 12.61 -7.88 -4.73
CA TYR A 194 13.08 -6.53 -4.43
C TYR A 194 14.57 -6.39 -4.71
N LYS A 195 15.00 -5.25 -5.25
CA LYS A 195 16.38 -4.87 -5.45
C LYS A 195 16.55 -3.35 -5.32
N GLN A 196 17.58 -2.92 -4.58
CA GLN A 196 18.06 -1.55 -4.51
C GLN A 196 19.46 -1.47 -5.13
N SER A 197 19.83 -0.33 -5.72
CA SER A 197 21.18 -0.10 -6.26
C SER A 197 22.24 -0.22 -5.17
N GLY A 198 23.24 -1.02 -5.44
CA GLY A 198 24.34 -1.28 -4.50
C GLY A 198 24.12 -2.46 -3.55
N ASP A 199 22.92 -3.05 -3.53
CA ASP A 199 22.57 -4.13 -2.61
C ASP A 199 22.24 -5.43 -3.33
N ASP A 200 22.21 -6.53 -2.57
CA ASP A 200 21.74 -7.82 -3.05
C ASP A 200 20.23 -7.81 -3.30
N SER A 201 19.78 -8.62 -4.24
CA SER A 201 18.35 -8.79 -4.49
C SER A 201 17.74 -9.74 -3.45
N TYR A 202 16.52 -9.41 -3.02
CA TYR A 202 15.70 -10.26 -2.17
C TYR A 202 14.59 -10.93 -2.99
N GLU A 203 14.38 -12.22 -2.76
CA GLU A 203 13.29 -12.98 -3.38
C GLU A 203 12.63 -13.87 -2.34
N ASN A 204 11.30 -13.89 -2.33
CA ASN A 204 10.50 -14.71 -1.42
C ASN A 204 9.28 -15.31 -2.11
N TYR A 205 8.87 -16.48 -1.67
CA TYR A 205 7.66 -17.16 -2.12
C TYR A 205 6.73 -17.39 -0.95
N SER A 206 5.45 -17.09 -1.13
CA SER A 206 4.42 -17.30 -0.13
C SER A 206 3.23 -18.06 -0.70
N PHE A 207 2.65 -18.94 0.12
CA PHE A 207 1.43 -19.68 -0.19
C PHE A 207 0.22 -18.94 0.39
N ASN A 208 -0.79 -18.67 -0.44
CA ASN A 208 -1.92 -17.81 -0.14
C ASN A 208 -3.26 -18.55 -0.29
N PRO A 209 -3.67 -19.39 0.67
CA PRO A 209 -4.98 -20.02 0.68
C PRO A 209 -6.07 -19.02 1.04
N ARG A 210 -7.28 -19.24 0.51
CA ARG A 210 -8.47 -18.45 0.79
C ARG A 210 -9.70 -19.34 0.93
N LEU A 211 -10.49 -19.10 1.97
CA LEU A 211 -11.77 -19.73 2.21
C LEU A 211 -12.85 -18.69 2.45
N VAL A 212 -13.98 -18.81 1.78
CA VAL A 212 -15.20 -18.06 2.12
C VAL A 212 -16.37 -19.04 2.16
N LEU A 213 -17.06 -19.08 3.27
CA LEU A 213 -18.31 -19.81 3.45
C LEU A 213 -19.43 -18.82 3.72
N HIS A 214 -20.53 -18.92 3.01
CA HIS A 214 -21.73 -18.12 3.21
C HIS A 214 -22.92 -19.04 3.34
N TYR A 215 -23.52 -19.08 4.51
CA TYR A 215 -24.68 -19.93 4.80
C TYR A 215 -25.92 -19.08 5.02
N THR A 216 -26.91 -19.25 4.13
CA THR A 216 -28.21 -18.56 4.22
C THR A 216 -29.08 -19.24 5.26
N LEU A 217 -29.47 -18.50 6.29
CA LEU A 217 -30.35 -18.90 7.35
C LEU A 217 -31.85 -18.56 7.00
N PRO A 218 -32.84 -19.08 7.72
CA PRO A 218 -34.22 -18.63 7.60
C PRO A 218 -34.36 -17.15 7.99
N GLY A 219 -35.36 -16.46 7.41
CA GLY A 219 -35.76 -15.12 7.84
C GLY A 219 -34.82 -14.01 7.40
N ASN A 220 -34.32 -14.05 6.16
CA ASN A 220 -33.40 -13.03 5.60
C ASN A 220 -32.15 -12.81 6.45
N SER A 221 -31.54 -13.89 6.88
CA SER A 221 -30.30 -13.86 7.65
C SER A 221 -29.24 -14.77 7.04
N PHE A 222 -28.00 -14.49 7.32
CA PHE A 222 -26.87 -15.34 6.92
C PHE A 222 -25.72 -15.29 7.93
N VAL A 223 -24.88 -16.31 7.85
CA VAL A 223 -23.55 -16.33 8.47
C VAL A 223 -22.52 -16.41 7.35
N ARG A 224 -21.51 -15.56 7.40
CA ARG A 224 -20.37 -15.59 6.49
C ARG A 224 -19.07 -15.76 7.29
N TRP A 225 -18.32 -16.77 6.94
CA TRP A 225 -16.94 -16.94 7.43
C TRP A 225 -15.97 -16.74 6.28
N LYS A 226 -15.00 -15.87 6.47
CA LYS A 226 -13.90 -15.61 5.57
C LYS A 226 -12.59 -15.87 6.29
N SER A 227 -11.67 -16.58 5.65
CA SER A 227 -10.31 -16.79 6.15
C SER A 227 -9.34 -16.77 4.98
N ASP A 228 -8.24 -16.05 5.11
CA ASP A 228 -7.19 -15.98 4.10
C ASP A 228 -5.81 -15.80 4.73
N ILE A 229 -4.79 -16.28 4.01
CA ILE A 229 -3.40 -16.00 4.28
C ILE A 229 -2.90 -15.16 3.09
N SER A 230 -2.37 -13.99 3.38
CA SER A 230 -1.84 -13.06 2.39
C SER A 230 -0.39 -12.72 2.69
N ASN A 231 0.34 -12.31 1.66
CA ASN A 231 1.69 -11.78 1.78
C ASN A 231 1.65 -10.27 1.97
N ALA A 232 2.45 -9.75 2.89
CA ALA A 232 2.71 -8.33 3.07
C ALA A 232 4.20 -8.06 2.85
N SER A 233 4.51 -7.29 1.83
CA SER A 233 5.88 -6.90 1.50
C SER A 233 6.22 -5.56 2.13
N PRO A 234 7.49 -5.32 2.56
CA PRO A 234 7.95 -4.02 3.02
C PRO A 234 7.70 -2.95 1.96
N SER A 235 7.44 -1.73 2.37
CA SER A 235 7.40 -0.61 1.43
C SER A 235 8.82 -0.22 0.99
N LEU A 236 8.93 0.44 -0.17
CA LEU A 236 10.24 0.93 -0.62
C LEU A 236 10.86 1.92 0.35
N GLY A 237 10.06 2.68 1.11
CA GLY A 237 10.52 3.60 2.15
C GLY A 237 11.12 2.88 3.36
N ASP A 238 10.50 1.76 3.76
CA ASP A 238 10.97 0.95 4.90
C ASP A 238 12.32 0.28 4.61
N LEU A 239 12.58 0.01 3.33
CA LEU A 239 13.80 -0.64 2.85
C LEU A 239 14.94 0.35 2.52
N SER A 240 14.67 1.66 2.43
CA SER A 240 15.66 2.65 1.99
C SER A 240 16.78 2.80 3.00
N ALA A 241 18.02 2.53 2.59
CA ALA A 241 19.22 2.72 3.42
C ALA A 241 19.60 4.18 3.65
N VAL A 242 18.91 5.12 3.01
CA VAL A 242 19.24 6.54 3.12
C VAL A 242 18.89 7.06 4.50
N GLU A 243 19.92 7.57 5.18
CA GLU A 243 19.75 8.22 6.47
C GLU A 243 19.18 9.62 6.29
N GLN A 244 18.08 9.89 6.98
CA GLN A 244 17.39 11.19 7.00
C GLN A 244 17.54 11.80 8.39
N ILE A 245 18.12 12.99 8.46
CA ILE A 245 18.20 13.74 9.72
C ILE A 245 16.81 14.31 10.02
N VAL A 246 16.24 13.93 11.16
CA VAL A 246 14.93 14.40 11.61
C VAL A 246 15.06 15.68 12.42
N ASP A 247 15.96 15.69 13.40
CA ASP A 247 16.30 16.85 14.24
C ASP A 247 17.75 16.70 14.79
N SER A 248 18.13 17.53 15.75
CA SER A 248 19.45 17.49 16.37
C SER A 248 19.78 16.16 17.06
N LEU A 249 18.77 15.41 17.49
CA LEU A 249 18.92 14.18 18.26
C LEU A 249 18.47 12.93 17.52
N GLN A 250 17.70 13.07 16.44
CA GLN A 250 17.04 11.95 15.79
C GLN A 250 17.40 11.83 14.31
N ILE A 251 17.64 10.59 13.90
CA ILE A 251 17.79 10.20 12.50
C ILE A 251 16.81 9.08 12.16
N ARG A 252 16.39 9.03 10.91
CA ARG A 252 15.57 7.95 10.38
C ARG A 252 16.29 7.26 9.24
N ARG A 253 16.31 5.94 9.25
CA ARG A 253 16.78 5.11 8.15
C ARG A 253 15.93 3.86 8.00
N GLY A 254 15.73 3.38 6.78
CA GLY A 254 15.09 2.11 6.53
C GLY A 254 15.99 0.93 6.90
N ASN A 255 15.41 -0.26 6.90
CA ASN A 255 16.10 -1.52 7.16
C ASN A 255 16.01 -2.41 5.91
N GLN A 256 17.12 -2.59 5.23
CA GLN A 256 17.21 -3.42 4.01
C GLN A 256 17.03 -4.91 4.27
N ASN A 257 17.17 -5.35 5.53
CA ASN A 257 17.01 -6.75 5.92
C ASN A 257 15.55 -7.17 6.13
N LEU A 258 14.60 -6.23 6.03
CA LEU A 258 13.19 -6.51 6.15
C LEU A 258 12.75 -7.53 5.11
N LYS A 259 11.93 -8.47 5.55
CA LYS A 259 11.40 -9.54 4.70
C LYS A 259 9.88 -9.41 4.59
N ALA A 260 9.34 -9.92 3.50
CA ALA A 260 7.91 -10.10 3.41
C ALA A 260 7.42 -11.08 4.50
N TYR A 261 6.31 -10.76 5.12
CA TYR A 261 5.70 -11.56 6.18
C TYR A 261 4.28 -12.01 5.78
N LEU A 262 3.76 -13.01 6.49
CA LEU A 262 2.42 -13.52 6.27
C LEU A 262 1.43 -12.84 7.22
N ARG A 263 0.27 -12.49 6.68
CA ARG A 263 -0.89 -12.06 7.43
C ARG A 263 -1.96 -13.14 7.37
N TYR A 264 -2.34 -13.65 8.52
CA TYR A 264 -3.46 -14.56 8.73
C TYR A 264 -4.68 -13.75 9.13
N HIS A 265 -5.70 -13.78 8.30
CA HIS A 265 -6.94 -13.06 8.55
C HIS A 265 -8.10 -14.03 8.65
N THR A 266 -8.97 -13.85 9.64
CA THR A 266 -10.24 -14.56 9.73
C THR A 266 -11.34 -13.62 10.21
N GLU A 267 -12.50 -13.68 9.59
CA GLU A 267 -13.66 -12.85 9.86
C GLU A 267 -14.93 -13.69 9.89
N LEU A 268 -15.75 -13.48 10.90
CA LEU A 268 -17.08 -14.04 11.02
C LEU A 268 -18.08 -12.90 11.03
N THR A 269 -19.08 -12.97 10.12
CA THR A 269 -20.19 -12.00 10.03
C THR A 269 -21.51 -12.75 10.22
N TYR A 270 -22.38 -12.21 11.06
CA TYR A 270 -23.78 -12.59 11.14
C TYR A 270 -24.67 -11.41 10.77
N GLU A 271 -25.54 -11.59 9.80
CA GLU A 271 -26.49 -10.57 9.37
C GLU A 271 -27.91 -11.07 9.51
N TRP A 272 -28.79 -10.21 10.00
CA TRP A 272 -30.18 -10.52 10.20
C TRP A 272 -31.07 -9.30 9.89
N GLN A 273 -32.15 -9.55 9.16
CA GLN A 273 -33.14 -8.52 8.85
C GLN A 273 -34.56 -9.06 9.10
N LYS A 274 -35.37 -8.32 9.85
CA LYS A 274 -36.77 -8.62 10.07
C LYS A 274 -37.58 -7.32 10.07
N GLY A 275 -38.45 -7.15 9.05
CA GLY A 275 -39.20 -5.91 8.87
C GLY A 275 -38.25 -4.70 8.71
N ILE A 276 -38.41 -3.71 9.57
CA ILE A 276 -37.56 -2.50 9.61
C ILE A 276 -36.29 -2.67 10.39
N PHE A 277 -36.12 -3.79 11.10
CA PHE A 277 -34.93 -4.05 11.92
C PHE A 277 -33.83 -4.73 11.10
N TYR A 278 -32.63 -4.18 11.17
CA TYR A 278 -31.42 -4.72 10.58
C TYR A 278 -30.34 -4.82 11.65
N SER A 279 -29.64 -5.94 11.70
CA SER A 279 -28.48 -6.15 12.57
C SER A 279 -27.35 -6.79 11.79
N ASN A 280 -26.16 -6.26 11.97
CA ASN A 280 -24.91 -6.82 11.45
C ASN A 280 -23.93 -6.92 12.62
N LEU A 281 -23.56 -8.15 12.97
CA LEU A 281 -22.54 -8.46 13.95
C LEU A 281 -21.35 -9.08 13.23
N TRP A 282 -20.16 -8.55 13.47
CA TRP A 282 -18.94 -9.09 12.90
C TRP A 282 -17.81 -9.08 13.91
N GLY A 283 -16.92 -10.03 13.77
CA GLY A 283 -15.68 -10.12 14.50
C GLY A 283 -14.58 -10.59 13.59
N ALA A 284 -13.40 -10.01 13.72
CA ALA A 284 -12.23 -10.39 12.95
C ALA A 284 -11.02 -10.63 13.87
N TYR A 285 -10.16 -11.53 13.43
CA TYR A 285 -8.87 -11.78 14.06
C TYR A 285 -7.79 -11.73 13.00
N ASP A 286 -6.79 -10.90 13.24
CA ASP A 286 -5.60 -10.75 12.43
C ASP A 286 -4.38 -11.19 13.22
N TYR A 287 -3.58 -12.09 12.64
CA TYR A 287 -2.30 -12.52 13.19
C TYR A 287 -1.21 -12.28 12.15
N GLN A 288 -0.18 -11.57 12.55
CA GLN A 288 0.92 -11.16 11.66
C GLN A 288 2.24 -11.48 12.36
N PRO A 289 2.73 -12.73 12.28
CA PRO A 289 4.06 -13.05 12.78
C PRO A 289 5.11 -12.26 11.99
N ASN A 290 6.09 -11.72 12.69
CA ASN A 290 7.16 -10.90 12.10
C ASN A 290 6.62 -9.68 11.32
N ALA A 291 5.54 -9.06 11.82
CA ALA A 291 5.05 -7.80 11.24
C ALA A 291 6.13 -6.72 11.39
N ILE A 292 6.33 -5.96 10.32
CA ILE A 292 7.27 -4.83 10.35
C ILE A 292 6.73 -3.79 11.35
N MET A 293 7.56 -3.43 12.31
CA MET A 293 7.23 -2.49 13.37
C MET A 293 8.26 -1.36 13.45
N ASP A 294 7.79 -0.19 13.88
CA ASP A 294 8.70 0.93 14.19
C ASP A 294 9.60 0.55 15.37
N GLU A 295 10.89 0.72 15.18
CA GLU A 295 11.91 0.53 16.20
C GLU A 295 12.66 1.84 16.45
N LYS A 296 13.00 2.10 17.71
CA LYS A 296 13.87 3.21 18.11
C LYS A 296 14.95 2.69 19.04
N TYR A 297 16.19 3.01 18.72
CA TYR A 297 17.33 2.69 19.57
C TYR A 297 18.33 3.85 19.60
N GLN A 298 19.18 3.87 20.59
CA GLN A 298 20.24 4.86 20.73
C GLN A 298 21.49 4.36 20.01
N ASP A 299 22.09 5.21 19.17
CA ASP A 299 23.35 4.98 18.50
C ASP A 299 24.24 6.23 18.72
N GLY A 300 25.19 6.12 19.64
CA GLY A 300 25.98 7.26 20.11
C GLY A 300 25.07 8.35 20.74
N ASP A 301 25.16 9.54 20.19
CA ASP A 301 24.38 10.70 20.66
C ASP A 301 23.01 10.85 19.93
N LYS A 302 22.69 9.91 19.02
CA LYS A 302 21.48 9.97 18.23
C LYS A 302 20.49 8.88 18.60
N ILE A 303 19.22 9.18 18.43
CA ILE A 303 18.13 8.20 18.43
C ILE A 303 17.87 7.83 16.98
N VAL A 304 18.07 6.57 16.65
CA VAL A 304 17.78 6.00 15.33
C VAL A 304 16.34 5.50 15.32
N GLN A 305 15.55 6.01 14.41
CA GLN A 305 14.22 5.48 14.09
C GLN A 305 14.35 4.60 12.84
N THR A 306 13.94 3.34 12.95
CA THR A 306 14.01 2.34 11.87
C THR A 306 12.81 1.40 11.96
N TRP A 307 12.84 0.33 11.19
CA TRP A 307 11.84 -0.74 11.21
C TRP A 307 12.50 -2.10 11.38
N ASP A 308 11.82 -2.99 12.13
CA ASP A 308 12.23 -4.38 12.33
C ASP A 308 11.04 -5.36 12.17
#